data_015fbe1bd86a4f0f56fbc5ee034e7bcb
#
_entry.id   015fbe1bd86a4f0f56fbc5ee034e7bcb
#
_cell.length_a   1.000
_cell.length_b   1.000
_cell.length_c   1.000
_cell.angle_alpha   90.00
_cell.angle_beta   90.00
_cell.angle_gamma   90.00
#
_symmetry.space_group_name_H-M   'P 1'
#
loop_
_entity.id
_entity.type
_entity.pdbx_description
1 polymer ?
#
loop_
_entity_poly.entity_id
_entity_poly.type
_entity_poly.pdbx_seq_one_letter_code
_entity_poly.pdbx_strand_id
1 'polypeptide(L)'
;MPSDYGLSGPAVFDTSAQSYLARHGDQTAQDWLSAYLREFRIHMCPHTVVERMRGYWTLLRSMIPGKEHAIEQAMLAYVRHLRRECEVLNFDVECALVSGELMALLPHAPSPPRRGHRMAESRQDRLSRWRFDIMIAATALVNGLPLIHNNPQDFEPLRGLIERMPERFPGVGPLNLISVKRLAA
;
A
#
# COMPACT_ATOMS: atom_id res chain seq x y z
N MET A 1 9.50 15.84 -17.23
CA MET A 1 8.10 15.80 -17.69
C MET A 1 7.51 14.51 -17.16
N PRO A 2 6.48 14.51 -16.25
CA PRO A 2 5.93 13.27 -15.66
C PRO A 2 5.22 12.37 -16.67
N SER A 3 4.94 12.84 -17.87
CA SER A 3 4.22 12.10 -18.91
C SER A 3 4.91 10.83 -19.43
N ASP A 4 6.22 10.69 -19.22
CA ASP A 4 6.96 9.50 -19.69
C ASP A 4 6.77 8.26 -18.81
N TYR A 5 6.24 8.43 -17.60
CA TYR A 5 6.04 7.32 -16.64
C TYR A 5 4.60 6.82 -16.56
N GLY A 6 3.70 7.28 -17.44
CA GLY A 6 2.32 6.77 -17.53
C GLY A 6 1.39 7.17 -16.39
N LEU A 7 1.80 8.06 -15.48
CA LEU A 7 0.99 8.63 -14.42
C LEU A 7 0.62 10.07 -14.78
N SER A 8 -0.65 10.30 -15.11
CA SER A 8 -1.20 11.62 -15.45
C SER A 8 -1.95 12.29 -14.29
N GLY A 9 -1.89 11.74 -13.08
CA GLY A 9 -2.64 12.24 -11.92
C GLY A 9 -2.22 11.62 -10.59
N PRO A 10 -2.95 11.96 -9.52
CA PRO A 10 -2.71 11.41 -8.19
C PRO A 10 -2.96 9.90 -8.15
N ALA A 11 -2.26 9.19 -7.25
CA ALA A 11 -2.35 7.75 -7.09
C ALA A 11 -2.30 7.34 -5.61
N VAL A 12 -2.93 6.21 -5.28
CA VAL A 12 -2.82 5.59 -3.96
C VAL A 12 -1.57 4.73 -3.90
N PHE A 13 -0.79 4.85 -2.84
CA PHE A 13 0.41 4.05 -2.63
C PHE A 13 0.19 3.03 -1.52
N ASP A 14 0.48 1.76 -1.81
CA ASP A 14 0.51 0.74 -0.78
C ASP A 14 1.79 0.82 0.07
N THR A 15 1.84 0.07 1.17
CA THR A 15 3.00 0.03 2.08
C THR A 15 4.26 -0.48 1.39
N SER A 16 4.12 -1.43 0.45
CA SER A 16 5.26 -2.04 -0.25
C SER A 16 5.89 -1.10 -1.28
N ALA A 17 5.07 -0.31 -1.98
CA ALA A 17 5.53 0.73 -2.89
C ALA A 17 6.28 1.84 -2.15
N GLN A 18 5.72 2.34 -1.04
CA GLN A 18 6.41 3.33 -0.21
C GLN A 18 7.75 2.80 0.32
N SER A 19 7.78 1.54 0.75
CA SER A 19 9.01 0.91 1.23
C SER A 19 10.05 0.75 0.12
N TYR A 20 9.62 0.54 -1.11
CA TYR A 20 10.51 0.47 -2.28
C TYR A 20 11.13 1.85 -2.57
N LEU A 21 10.29 2.88 -2.67
CA LEU A 21 10.72 4.26 -2.96
C LEU A 21 11.58 4.87 -1.85
N ALA A 22 11.39 4.45 -0.60
CA ALA A 22 12.19 4.92 0.54
C ALA A 22 13.57 4.24 0.65
N ARG A 23 13.91 3.26 -0.20
CA ARG A 23 15.20 2.60 -0.15
C ARG A 23 16.30 3.53 -0.65
N HIS A 24 17.31 3.74 0.20
CA HIS A 24 18.51 4.47 -0.19
C HIS A 24 19.28 3.66 -1.23
N GLY A 25 19.68 4.32 -2.31
CA GLY A 25 20.55 3.73 -3.35
C GLY A 25 19.86 3.45 -4.70
N ASP A 26 18.54 3.60 -4.79
CA ASP A 26 17.83 3.59 -6.08
C ASP A 26 17.56 5.04 -6.52
N GLN A 27 18.52 5.61 -7.26
CA GLN A 27 18.45 7.00 -7.70
C GLN A 27 17.25 7.23 -8.62
N THR A 28 16.96 6.32 -9.53
CA THR A 28 15.84 6.43 -10.47
C THR A 28 14.51 6.49 -9.72
N ALA A 29 14.32 5.65 -8.69
CA ALA A 29 13.12 5.68 -7.86
C ALA A 29 12.98 6.99 -7.08
N GLN A 30 14.09 7.54 -6.58
CA GLN A 30 14.10 8.82 -5.86
C GLN A 30 13.82 10.00 -6.78
N ASP A 31 14.40 10.01 -7.97
CA ASP A 31 14.17 11.04 -8.98
C ASP A 31 12.71 11.05 -9.45
N TRP A 32 12.15 9.86 -9.69
CA TRP A 32 10.75 9.70 -10.02
C TRP A 32 9.84 10.23 -8.88
N LEU A 33 10.08 9.80 -7.64
CA LEU A 33 9.31 10.27 -6.49
C LEU A 33 9.39 11.78 -6.31
N SER A 34 10.60 12.34 -6.49
CA SER A 34 10.82 13.79 -6.40
C SER A 34 10.05 14.55 -7.49
N ALA A 35 10.00 14.00 -8.71
CA ALA A 35 9.22 14.59 -9.80
C ALA A 35 7.71 14.49 -9.51
N TYR A 36 7.24 13.34 -9.03
CA TYR A 36 5.85 13.13 -8.63
C TYR A 36 5.40 14.13 -7.55
N LEU A 37 6.20 14.31 -6.50
CA LEU A 37 5.89 15.19 -5.36
C LEU A 37 5.90 16.71 -5.71
N ARG A 38 6.40 17.09 -6.87
CA ARG A 38 6.28 18.50 -7.35
C ARG A 38 4.85 18.84 -7.79
N GLU A 39 4.09 17.83 -8.23
CA GLU A 39 2.77 18.01 -8.83
C GLU A 39 1.66 17.43 -7.98
N PHE A 40 1.94 16.32 -7.27
CA PHE A 40 0.94 15.55 -6.53
C PHE A 40 1.41 15.25 -5.11
N ARG A 41 0.43 15.02 -4.22
CA ARG A 41 0.68 14.39 -2.91
C ARG A 41 0.53 12.88 -3.03
N ILE A 42 1.20 12.14 -2.17
CA ILE A 42 1.02 10.70 -2.04
C ILE A 42 -0.32 10.44 -1.37
N HIS A 43 -1.26 9.82 -2.07
CA HIS A 43 -2.52 9.38 -1.46
C HIS A 43 -2.32 8.04 -0.78
N MET A 44 -2.89 7.90 0.40
CA MET A 44 -2.75 6.70 1.24
C MET A 44 -4.09 6.30 1.84
N CYS A 45 -4.31 4.99 1.95
CA CYS A 45 -5.37 4.46 2.79
C CYS A 45 -4.98 4.59 4.28
N PRO A 46 -5.89 4.87 5.21
CA PRO A 46 -5.61 4.84 6.65
C PRO A 46 -4.99 3.53 7.11
N HIS A 47 -5.36 2.42 6.48
CA HIS A 47 -4.82 1.09 6.80
C HIS A 47 -3.33 0.95 6.45
N THR A 48 -2.83 1.66 5.44
CA THR A 48 -1.40 1.76 5.14
C THR A 48 -0.65 2.42 6.30
N VAL A 49 -1.23 3.46 6.90
CA VAL A 49 -0.66 4.14 8.08
C VAL A 49 -0.65 3.20 9.29
N VAL A 50 -1.77 2.50 9.52
CA VAL A 50 -1.88 1.51 10.63
C VAL A 50 -0.85 0.39 10.48
N GLU A 51 -0.70 -0.17 9.29
CA GLU A 51 0.29 -1.23 9.02
C GLU A 51 1.71 -0.76 9.31
N ARG A 52 2.07 0.44 8.84
CA ARG A 52 3.41 1.00 9.07
C ARG A 52 3.67 1.29 10.55
N MET A 53 2.71 1.92 11.23
CA MET A 53 2.83 2.20 12.66
C MET A 53 2.90 0.92 13.50
N ARG A 54 2.09 -0.09 13.17
CA ARG A 54 2.19 -1.43 13.80
C ARG A 54 3.59 -2.01 13.64
N GLY A 55 4.20 -1.87 12.46
CA GLY A 55 5.57 -2.31 12.20
C GLY A 55 6.59 -1.66 13.14
N TYR A 56 6.56 -0.34 13.29
CA TYR A 56 7.44 0.38 14.23
C TYR A 56 7.24 -0.06 15.68
N TRP A 57 5.99 -0.14 16.15
CA TRP A 57 5.70 -0.60 17.51
C TRP A 57 6.13 -2.04 17.76
N THR A 58 6.00 -2.92 16.77
CA THR A 58 6.48 -4.30 16.87
C THR A 58 8.00 -4.33 17.01
N LEU A 59 8.72 -3.53 16.23
CA LEU A 59 10.18 -3.42 16.32
C LEU A 59 10.63 -2.88 17.69
N LEU A 60 9.98 -1.84 18.20
CA LEU A 60 10.28 -1.30 19.55
C LEU A 60 10.05 -2.34 20.65
N ARG A 61 8.94 -3.11 20.57
CA ARG A 61 8.65 -4.17 21.54
C ARG A 61 9.59 -5.37 21.44
N SER A 62 10.24 -5.58 20.30
CA SER A 62 11.21 -6.68 20.13
C SER A 62 12.51 -6.46 20.90
N MET A 63 12.67 -5.29 21.53
CA MET A 63 13.80 -4.92 22.39
C MET A 63 15.15 -5.29 21.77
N ILE A 64 15.39 -4.92 20.50
CA ILE A 64 16.68 -5.13 19.87
C ILE A 64 17.67 -4.11 20.47
N PRO A 65 18.65 -4.55 21.29
CA PRO A 65 19.52 -3.64 22.02
C PRO A 65 20.20 -2.61 21.09
N GLY A 66 20.16 -1.34 21.48
CA GLY A 66 20.83 -0.25 20.76
C GLY A 66 20.12 0.23 19.48
N LYS A 67 18.93 -0.28 19.16
CA LYS A 67 18.17 0.16 17.97
C LYS A 67 16.95 1.01 18.31
N GLU A 68 16.58 1.14 19.57
CA GLU A 68 15.37 1.84 20.00
C GLU A 68 15.32 3.27 19.45
N HIS A 69 16.39 4.03 19.67
CA HIS A 69 16.47 5.42 19.21
C HIS A 69 16.35 5.54 17.67
N ALA A 70 16.99 4.65 16.92
CA ALA A 70 16.91 4.66 15.47
C ALA A 70 15.49 4.36 14.98
N ILE A 71 14.78 3.44 15.64
CA ILE A 71 13.38 3.11 15.32
C ILE A 71 12.45 4.27 15.65
N GLU A 72 12.64 4.93 16.80
CA GLU A 72 11.88 6.13 17.18
C GLU A 72 12.10 7.27 16.18
N GLN A 73 13.34 7.53 15.78
CA GLN A 73 13.64 8.54 14.76
C GLN A 73 13.01 8.22 13.41
N ALA A 74 13.02 6.96 12.99
CA ALA A 74 12.35 6.52 11.77
C ALA A 74 10.82 6.70 11.87
N MET A 75 10.23 6.40 13.01
CA MET A 75 8.78 6.61 13.26
C MET A 75 8.44 8.10 13.20
N LEU A 76 9.21 8.97 13.85
CA LEU A 76 9.02 10.41 13.83
C LEU A 76 9.21 10.99 12.41
N ALA A 77 10.19 10.49 11.66
CA ALA A 77 10.39 10.87 10.27
C ALA A 77 9.19 10.48 9.41
N TYR A 78 8.63 9.30 9.61
CA TYR A 78 7.42 8.85 8.92
C TYR A 78 6.21 9.74 9.26
N VAL A 79 6.00 10.10 10.51
CA VAL A 79 4.90 11.02 10.91
C VAL A 79 5.07 12.39 10.27
N ARG A 80 6.30 12.90 10.17
CA ARG A 80 6.57 14.17 9.45
C ARG A 80 6.27 14.05 7.95
N HIS A 81 6.67 12.96 7.32
CA HIS A 81 6.37 12.65 5.92
C HIS A 81 4.85 12.61 5.67
N LEU A 82 4.08 11.90 6.52
CA LEU A 82 2.62 11.86 6.45
C LEU A 82 2.00 13.26 6.43
N ARG A 83 2.46 14.16 7.29
CA ARG A 83 1.89 15.50 7.42
C ARG A 83 2.26 16.44 6.26
N ARG A 84 3.41 16.25 5.64
CA ARG A 84 3.96 17.16 4.62
C ARG A 84 3.65 16.72 3.20
N GLU A 85 3.79 15.44 2.93
CA GLU A 85 3.85 14.90 1.56
C GLU A 85 2.68 13.98 1.24
N CYS A 86 1.92 13.53 2.27
CA CYS A 86 0.84 12.60 2.07
C CYS A 86 -0.53 13.23 2.27
N GLU A 87 -1.52 12.64 1.64
CA GLU A 87 -2.94 12.84 1.87
C GLU A 87 -3.56 11.49 2.24
N VAL A 88 -4.09 11.40 3.46
CA VAL A 88 -4.76 10.18 3.92
C VAL A 88 -6.22 10.27 3.52
N LEU A 89 -6.63 9.41 2.60
CA LEU A 89 -8.00 9.32 2.11
C LEU A 89 -8.92 8.77 3.19
N ASN A 90 -10.19 9.13 3.14
CA ASN A 90 -11.18 8.56 4.04
C ASN A 90 -11.45 7.09 3.68
N PHE A 91 -11.58 6.26 4.72
CA PHE A 91 -12.15 4.93 4.58
C PHE A 91 -13.62 5.00 5.05
N ASP A 92 -14.47 5.30 4.11
CA ASP A 92 -15.90 5.54 4.33
C ASP A 92 -16.76 4.27 4.19
N VAL A 93 -18.07 4.45 4.18
CA VAL A 93 -19.03 3.35 4.06
C VAL A 93 -18.87 2.61 2.74
N GLU A 94 -18.62 3.31 1.63
CA GLU A 94 -18.45 2.69 0.32
C GLU A 94 -17.17 1.84 0.28
N CYS A 95 -16.08 2.35 0.84
CA CYS A 95 -14.85 1.57 1.02
C CYS A 95 -15.09 0.31 1.87
N ALA A 96 -15.89 0.43 2.94
CA ALA A 96 -16.21 -0.70 3.82
C ALA A 96 -17.07 -1.76 3.11
N LEU A 97 -18.07 -1.36 2.34
CA LEU A 97 -18.93 -2.26 1.57
C LEU A 97 -18.12 -3.03 0.52
N VAL A 98 -17.33 -2.33 -0.29
CA VAL A 98 -16.44 -2.94 -1.29
C VAL A 98 -15.44 -3.90 -0.62
N SER A 99 -14.83 -3.50 0.49
CA SER A 99 -13.90 -4.36 1.24
C SER A 99 -14.57 -5.63 1.74
N GLY A 100 -15.78 -5.51 2.31
CA GLY A 100 -16.56 -6.65 2.82
C GLY A 100 -16.86 -7.66 1.72
N GLU A 101 -17.28 -7.20 0.55
CA GLU A 101 -17.56 -8.04 -0.60
C GLU A 101 -16.29 -8.75 -1.11
N LEU A 102 -15.17 -8.02 -1.26
CA LEU A 102 -13.88 -8.60 -1.66
C LEU A 102 -13.40 -9.65 -0.65
N MET A 103 -13.53 -9.40 0.65
CA MET A 103 -13.16 -10.36 1.70
C MET A 103 -14.02 -11.63 1.67
N ALA A 104 -15.31 -11.50 1.35
CA ALA A 104 -16.22 -12.64 1.23
C ALA A 104 -15.89 -13.52 0.02
N LEU A 105 -15.56 -12.89 -1.12
CA LEU A 105 -15.22 -13.58 -2.37
C LEU A 105 -13.78 -14.15 -2.38
N LEU A 106 -12.85 -13.52 -1.65
CA LEU A 106 -11.45 -13.92 -1.55
C LEU A 106 -11.01 -14.09 -0.09
N PRO A 107 -11.53 -15.12 0.62
CA PRO A 107 -11.31 -15.30 2.06
C PRO A 107 -9.87 -15.70 2.42
N HIS A 108 -9.04 -16.03 1.43
CA HIS A 108 -7.68 -16.53 1.63
C HIS A 108 -6.66 -15.64 0.92
N ALA A 109 -5.55 -15.32 1.63
CA ALA A 109 -4.44 -14.61 1.04
C ALA A 109 -3.82 -15.40 -0.12
N PRO A 110 -3.69 -14.80 -1.33
CA PRO A 110 -3.14 -15.49 -2.50
C PRO A 110 -1.63 -15.68 -2.39
N SER A 111 -0.91 -14.75 -1.76
CA SER A 111 0.53 -14.84 -1.59
C SER A 111 0.93 -15.90 -0.54
N PRO A 112 2.10 -16.56 -0.73
CA PRO A 112 2.61 -17.51 0.27
C PRO A 112 3.00 -16.82 1.57
N PRO A 113 3.14 -17.57 2.68
CA PRO A 113 3.65 -17.03 3.94
C PRO A 113 5.04 -16.42 3.77
N ARG A 114 5.26 -15.24 4.34
CA ARG A 114 6.58 -14.62 4.38
C ARG A 114 7.51 -15.43 5.28
N ARG A 115 8.73 -15.67 4.82
CA ARG A 115 9.77 -16.28 5.64
C ARG A 115 10.45 -15.17 6.45
N GLY A 116 10.23 -15.15 7.76
CA GLY A 116 10.99 -14.29 8.68
C GLY A 116 12.34 -14.92 9.05
N HIS A 117 13.22 -14.12 9.66
CA HIS A 117 14.56 -14.59 10.10
C HIS A 117 14.50 -15.73 11.14
N ARG A 118 13.43 -15.83 11.93
CA ARG A 118 13.30 -16.79 13.03
C ARG A 118 12.10 -17.70 12.93
N MET A 119 11.00 -17.22 12.34
CA MET A 119 9.75 -18.00 12.22
C MET A 119 9.03 -17.63 10.92
N ALA A 120 8.30 -18.59 10.35
CA ALA A 120 7.39 -18.31 9.26
C ALA A 120 6.21 -17.44 9.77
N GLU A 121 5.68 -16.61 8.88
CA GLU A 121 4.48 -15.80 9.14
C GLU A 121 3.32 -16.71 9.57
N SER A 122 2.64 -16.37 10.68
CA SER A 122 1.47 -17.11 11.11
C SER A 122 0.30 -16.98 10.12
N ARG A 123 -0.62 -17.94 10.12
CA ARG A 123 -1.85 -17.87 9.32
C ARG A 123 -2.64 -16.59 9.64
N GLN A 124 -2.70 -16.20 10.90
CA GLN A 124 -3.44 -15.02 11.34
C GLN A 124 -2.77 -13.72 10.87
N ASP A 125 -1.44 -13.62 10.93
CA ASP A 125 -0.72 -12.44 10.44
C ASP A 125 -0.86 -12.30 8.93
N ARG A 126 -0.77 -13.43 8.19
CA ARG A 126 -1.00 -13.46 6.75
C ARG A 126 -2.41 -12.99 6.38
N LEU A 127 -3.44 -13.48 7.09
CA LEU A 127 -4.81 -13.06 6.87
C LEU A 127 -5.02 -11.58 7.21
N SER A 128 -4.40 -11.09 8.29
CA SER A 128 -4.46 -9.68 8.66
C SER A 128 -3.83 -8.80 7.59
N ARG A 129 -2.67 -9.18 7.06
CA ARG A 129 -2.01 -8.48 5.96
C ARG A 129 -2.90 -8.45 4.71
N TRP A 130 -3.46 -9.59 4.32
CA TRP A 130 -4.37 -9.72 3.20
C TRP A 130 -5.60 -8.79 3.32
N ARG A 131 -6.18 -8.69 4.51
CA ARG A 131 -7.28 -7.76 4.77
C ARG A 131 -6.87 -6.30 4.59
N PHE A 132 -5.67 -5.93 5.00
CA PHE A 132 -5.15 -4.58 4.72
C PHE A 132 -4.99 -4.33 3.23
N ASP A 133 -4.44 -5.28 2.47
CA ASP A 133 -4.30 -5.16 1.01
C ASP A 133 -5.68 -4.96 0.34
N ILE A 134 -6.71 -5.71 0.76
CA ILE A 134 -8.09 -5.52 0.29
C ILE A 134 -8.61 -4.11 0.62
N MET A 135 -8.43 -3.63 1.85
CA MET A 135 -8.92 -2.30 2.25
C MET A 135 -8.19 -1.17 1.50
N ILE A 136 -6.90 -1.34 1.22
CA ILE A 136 -6.12 -0.41 0.39
C ILE A 136 -6.66 -0.39 -1.05
N ALA A 137 -6.89 -1.57 -1.63
CA ALA A 137 -7.46 -1.68 -2.99
C ALA A 137 -8.87 -1.08 -3.07
N ALA A 138 -9.74 -1.36 -2.09
CA ALA A 138 -11.07 -0.78 -2.02
C ALA A 138 -11.04 0.76 -1.93
N THR A 139 -10.10 1.31 -1.14
CA THR A 139 -9.92 2.76 -1.07
C THR A 139 -9.52 3.35 -2.42
N ALA A 140 -8.59 2.72 -3.15
CA ALA A 140 -8.20 3.15 -4.47
C ALA A 140 -9.36 3.09 -5.47
N LEU A 141 -10.11 1.99 -5.46
CA LEU A 141 -11.29 1.77 -6.30
C LEU A 141 -12.37 2.82 -6.12
N VAL A 142 -12.82 3.02 -4.88
CA VAL A 142 -13.91 3.95 -4.55
C VAL A 142 -13.54 5.39 -4.91
N ASN A 143 -12.28 5.76 -4.76
CA ASN A 143 -11.79 7.08 -5.13
C ASN A 143 -11.43 7.21 -6.63
N GLY A 144 -11.57 6.14 -7.43
CA GLY A 144 -11.22 6.15 -8.86
C GLY A 144 -9.73 6.41 -9.14
N LEU A 145 -8.85 6.10 -8.19
CA LEU A 145 -7.43 6.36 -8.26
C LEU A 145 -6.64 5.09 -8.63
N PRO A 146 -5.57 5.21 -9.42
CA PRO A 146 -4.66 4.08 -9.62
C PRO A 146 -3.97 3.71 -8.31
N LEU A 147 -3.67 2.41 -8.15
CA LEU A 147 -2.95 1.86 -7.00
C LEU A 147 -1.51 1.52 -7.39
N ILE A 148 -0.56 2.21 -6.79
CA ILE A 148 0.88 1.92 -6.95
C ILE A 148 1.29 0.89 -5.90
N HIS A 149 1.85 -0.24 -6.37
CA HIS A 149 2.20 -1.37 -5.52
C HIS A 149 3.54 -2.02 -5.93
N ASN A 150 4.09 -2.83 -5.04
CA ASN A 150 5.22 -3.73 -5.31
C ASN A 150 4.87 -5.21 -5.02
N ASN A 151 3.58 -5.53 -4.94
CA ASN A 151 3.10 -6.87 -4.60
C ASN A 151 2.00 -7.34 -5.57
N PRO A 152 2.36 -7.73 -6.82
CA PRO A 152 1.38 -8.17 -7.80
C PRO A 152 0.61 -9.43 -7.37
N GLN A 153 1.23 -10.31 -6.57
CA GLN A 153 0.61 -11.55 -6.12
C GLN A 153 -0.65 -11.32 -5.28
N ASP A 154 -0.72 -10.22 -4.51
CA ASP A 154 -1.88 -9.90 -3.70
C ASP A 154 -2.89 -9.02 -4.47
N PHE A 155 -2.46 -8.12 -5.35
CA PHE A 155 -3.37 -7.18 -6.03
C PHE A 155 -3.96 -7.67 -7.36
N GLU A 156 -3.22 -8.47 -8.14
CA GLU A 156 -3.73 -9.02 -9.41
C GLU A 156 -4.98 -9.92 -9.24
N PRO A 157 -5.09 -10.77 -8.21
CA PRO A 157 -6.33 -11.52 -7.96
C PRO A 157 -7.54 -10.63 -7.67
N LEU A 158 -7.35 -9.48 -6.99
CA LEU A 158 -8.41 -8.50 -6.74
C LEU A 158 -8.88 -7.87 -8.05
N ARG A 159 -7.94 -7.40 -8.88
CA ARG A 159 -8.25 -6.86 -10.21
C ARG A 159 -9.03 -7.86 -11.05
N GLY A 160 -8.50 -9.08 -11.18
CA GLY A 160 -9.14 -10.12 -11.97
C GLY A 160 -10.52 -10.54 -11.45
N LEU A 161 -10.79 -10.43 -10.14
CA LEU A 161 -12.13 -10.66 -9.59
C LEU A 161 -13.09 -9.54 -10.01
N ILE A 162 -12.71 -8.28 -9.83
CA ILE A 162 -13.53 -7.10 -10.17
C ILE A 162 -13.87 -7.09 -11.66
N GLU A 163 -12.89 -7.40 -12.54
CA GLU A 163 -13.09 -7.47 -13.98
C GLU A 163 -14.06 -8.60 -14.40
N ARG A 164 -14.09 -9.72 -13.67
CA ARG A 164 -14.99 -10.86 -13.96
C ARG A 164 -16.39 -10.69 -13.40
N MET A 165 -16.57 -9.88 -12.36
CA MET A 165 -17.84 -9.75 -11.64
C MET A 165 -18.19 -8.27 -11.39
N PRO A 166 -18.23 -7.42 -12.45
CA PRO A 166 -18.44 -5.99 -12.27
C PRO A 166 -19.80 -5.66 -11.67
N GLU A 167 -20.80 -6.53 -11.85
CA GLU A 167 -22.14 -6.38 -11.27
C GLU A 167 -22.14 -6.47 -9.73
N ARG A 168 -21.11 -7.07 -9.13
CA ARG A 168 -20.94 -7.13 -7.66
C ARG A 168 -20.38 -5.84 -7.09
N PHE A 169 -19.85 -4.95 -7.93
CA PHE A 169 -19.19 -3.71 -7.54
C PHE A 169 -19.81 -2.52 -8.29
N PRO A 170 -21.12 -2.25 -8.08
CA PRO A 170 -21.83 -1.19 -8.82
C PRO A 170 -21.24 0.18 -8.48
N GLY A 171 -21.05 1.01 -9.50
CA GLY A 171 -20.50 2.36 -9.34
C GLY A 171 -18.98 2.44 -9.13
N VAL A 172 -18.30 1.30 -9.12
CA VAL A 172 -16.84 1.23 -8.97
C VAL A 172 -16.20 0.98 -10.34
N GLY A 173 -15.16 1.74 -10.67
CA GLY A 173 -14.38 1.54 -11.89
C GLY A 173 -13.41 0.34 -11.83
N PRO A 174 -12.63 0.10 -12.88
CA PRO A 174 -11.61 -0.95 -12.87
C PRO A 174 -10.49 -0.61 -11.87
N LEU A 175 -9.94 -1.64 -11.21
CA LEU A 175 -8.74 -1.48 -10.38
C LEU A 175 -7.52 -1.29 -11.26
N ASN A 176 -7.07 -0.04 -11.39
CA ASN A 176 -5.87 0.29 -12.15
C ASN A 176 -4.62 0.05 -11.31
N LEU A 177 -3.87 -1.02 -11.60
CA LEU A 177 -2.66 -1.43 -10.87
C LEU A 177 -1.40 -0.96 -11.59
N ILE A 178 -0.52 -0.29 -10.85
CA ILE A 178 0.76 0.19 -11.37
C ILE A 178 1.89 -0.36 -10.50
N SER A 179 2.78 -1.14 -11.10
CA SER A 179 3.97 -1.64 -10.40
C SER A 179 4.98 -0.51 -10.22
N VAL A 180 5.39 -0.26 -8.98
CA VAL A 180 6.42 0.74 -8.68
C VAL A 180 7.75 0.47 -9.40
N LYS A 181 8.07 -0.78 -9.70
CA LYS A 181 9.27 -1.15 -10.47
C LYS A 181 9.24 -0.66 -11.92
N ARG A 182 8.03 -0.49 -12.49
CA ARG A 182 7.89 0.07 -13.84
C ARG A 182 8.07 1.59 -13.85
N LEU A 183 7.79 2.24 -12.73
CA LEU A 183 7.95 3.69 -12.59
C LEU A 183 9.42 4.08 -12.35
N ALA A 184 10.19 3.15 -11.78
CA ALA A 184 11.59 3.33 -11.44
C ALA A 184 12.55 2.62 -12.45
N ALA A 185 12.05 2.17 -13.59
CA ALA A 185 12.83 1.58 -14.68
C ALA A 185 13.10 2.61 -15.77
#